data_a2c3ca07406dd30225237f7656fe6cb4
#
_entry.id   a2c3ca07406dd30225237f7656fe6cb4
#
_cell.length_a   1.000
_cell.length_b   1.000
_cell.length_c   1.000
_cell.angle_alpha   90.00
_cell.angle_beta   90.00
_cell.angle_gamma   90.00
#
_symmetry.space_group_name_H-M   'P 1'
#
loop_
_entity.id
_entity.type
_entity.pdbx_description
1 polymer ?
#
loop_
_entity_poly.entity_id
_entity_poly.type
_entity_poly.pdbx_seq_one_letter_code
_entity_poly.pdbx_strand_id
1 'polypeptide(L)'
;AQTLANVYLALDHDLDVFPVINKIDLPSAEPQRVIDEIEDVIGIEAQDAPQISAKNGINIEAVLEQIVKKIPAPKGDAKAPLAALIFDSIYDAYKGVIVFCRIKEGTVKKGTKIRMMATGAVEEVVEVGYFGAGQFIPCDELSAGMVGYITASIKNVSDTRVGDTITDDERPCSEPLPGYKKV
;
A
#
# COMPACT_ATOMS: atom_id res chain seq x y z
N ALA A 1 -18.80 -11.16 -13.48
CA ALA A 1 -18.55 -9.92 -14.22
C ALA A 1 -17.60 -8.96 -13.46
N GLN A 2 -17.93 -8.60 -12.22
CA GLN A 2 -17.14 -7.63 -11.44
C GLN A 2 -15.73 -8.16 -11.09
N THR A 3 -15.61 -9.41 -10.67
CA THR A 3 -14.33 -10.05 -10.37
C THR A 3 -13.39 -10.02 -11.57
N LEU A 4 -13.90 -10.36 -12.75
CA LEU A 4 -13.14 -10.38 -13.99
C LEU A 4 -12.59 -8.99 -14.33
N ALA A 5 -13.44 -7.96 -14.25
CA ALA A 5 -13.03 -6.57 -14.51
C ALA A 5 -11.93 -6.10 -13.54
N ASN A 6 -12.07 -6.43 -12.25
CA ASN A 6 -11.07 -6.06 -11.24
C ASN A 6 -9.75 -6.81 -11.42
N VAL A 7 -9.78 -8.09 -11.83
CA VAL A 7 -8.56 -8.85 -12.11
C VAL A 7 -7.82 -8.27 -13.31
N TYR A 8 -8.52 -7.94 -14.39
CA TYR A 8 -7.87 -7.29 -15.54
C TYR A 8 -7.27 -5.94 -15.20
N LEU A 9 -7.95 -5.12 -14.39
CA LEU A 9 -7.37 -3.87 -13.89
C LEU A 9 -6.08 -4.11 -13.08
N ALA A 10 -6.06 -5.13 -12.23
CA ALA A 10 -4.87 -5.48 -11.46
C ALA A 10 -3.70 -5.91 -12.38
N LEU A 11 -3.98 -6.75 -13.38
CA LEU A 11 -3.00 -7.22 -14.35
C LEU A 11 -2.48 -6.09 -15.25
N ASP A 12 -3.33 -5.14 -15.64
CA ASP A 12 -2.94 -3.95 -16.41
C ASP A 12 -1.98 -3.02 -15.63
N HIS A 13 -1.97 -3.14 -14.30
CA HIS A 13 -1.04 -2.45 -13.42
C HIS A 13 0.14 -3.32 -12.95
N ASP A 14 0.40 -4.45 -13.61
CA ASP A 14 1.46 -5.41 -13.27
C ASP A 14 1.40 -5.88 -11.80
N LEU A 15 0.19 -6.05 -11.26
CA LEU A 15 0.00 -6.57 -9.92
C LEU A 15 -0.01 -8.09 -9.92
N ASP A 16 0.62 -8.70 -8.92
CA ASP A 16 0.54 -10.14 -8.69
C ASP A 16 -0.85 -10.51 -8.17
N VAL A 17 -1.48 -11.49 -8.80
CA VAL A 17 -2.83 -11.95 -8.49
C VAL A 17 -2.82 -13.46 -8.31
N PHE A 18 -3.41 -13.95 -7.23
CA PHE A 18 -3.69 -15.37 -7.05
C PHE A 18 -5.10 -15.57 -6.47
N PRO A 19 -5.78 -16.69 -6.83
CA PRO A 19 -7.14 -16.94 -6.37
C PRO A 19 -7.19 -17.53 -4.96
N VAL A 20 -8.28 -17.22 -4.26
CA VAL A 20 -8.67 -17.84 -2.99
C VAL A 20 -10.15 -18.20 -3.07
N ILE A 21 -10.49 -19.45 -2.80
CA ILE A 21 -11.87 -19.95 -2.85
C ILE A 21 -12.48 -19.84 -1.44
N ASN A 22 -13.38 -18.89 -1.26
CA ASN A 22 -14.00 -18.63 0.04
C ASN A 22 -15.41 -19.27 0.13
N LYS A 23 -15.93 -19.35 1.34
CA LYS A 23 -17.27 -19.85 1.67
C LYS A 23 -17.46 -21.33 1.41
N ILE A 24 -16.42 -22.16 1.58
CA ILE A 24 -16.50 -23.61 1.42
C ILE A 24 -17.42 -24.30 2.44
N ASP A 25 -17.79 -23.58 3.49
CA ASP A 25 -18.73 -24.04 4.53
C ASP A 25 -20.19 -24.06 4.07
N LEU A 26 -20.51 -23.43 2.93
CA LEU A 26 -21.87 -23.42 2.43
C LEU A 26 -22.23 -24.77 1.78
N PRO A 27 -23.45 -25.31 1.99
CA PRO A 27 -23.89 -26.59 1.39
C PRO A 27 -23.88 -26.56 -0.15
N SER A 28 -24.01 -25.39 -0.76
CA SER A 28 -23.97 -25.20 -2.22
C SER A 28 -22.57 -24.89 -2.76
N ALA A 29 -21.53 -24.98 -1.94
CA ALA A 29 -20.17 -24.72 -2.38
C ALA A 29 -19.68 -25.82 -3.34
N GLU A 30 -19.15 -25.43 -4.49
CA GLU A 30 -18.55 -26.30 -5.50
C GLU A 30 -17.12 -25.80 -5.81
N PRO A 31 -16.16 -25.97 -4.89
CA PRO A 31 -14.82 -25.38 -5.03
C PRO A 31 -14.12 -25.77 -6.34
N GLN A 32 -14.19 -27.05 -6.74
CA GLN A 32 -13.52 -27.50 -7.97
C GLN A 32 -14.11 -26.85 -9.21
N ARG A 33 -15.42 -26.72 -9.31
CA ARG A 33 -16.06 -26.03 -10.43
C ARG A 33 -15.62 -24.57 -10.53
N VAL A 34 -15.48 -23.88 -9.39
CA VAL A 34 -15.01 -22.48 -9.35
C VAL A 34 -13.54 -22.39 -9.77
N ILE A 35 -12.70 -23.33 -9.36
CA ILE A 35 -11.30 -23.42 -9.79
C ILE A 35 -11.22 -23.56 -11.31
N ASP A 36 -11.95 -24.50 -11.87
CA ASP A 36 -11.98 -24.75 -13.32
C ASP A 36 -12.49 -23.51 -14.08
N GLU A 37 -13.52 -22.84 -13.57
CA GLU A 37 -14.04 -21.59 -14.13
C GLU A 37 -13.01 -20.44 -14.09
N ILE A 38 -12.22 -20.33 -13.02
CA ILE A 38 -11.15 -19.32 -12.92
C ILE A 38 -10.08 -19.58 -13.99
N GLU A 39 -9.66 -20.81 -14.17
CA GLU A 39 -8.65 -21.17 -15.18
C GLU A 39 -9.17 -20.95 -16.60
N ASP A 40 -10.40 -21.36 -16.88
CA ASP A 40 -11.00 -21.25 -18.21
C ASP A 40 -11.35 -19.81 -18.61
N VAL A 41 -11.88 -19.01 -17.66
CA VAL A 41 -12.44 -17.68 -17.95
C VAL A 41 -11.43 -16.56 -17.69
N ILE A 42 -10.63 -16.67 -16.64
CA ILE A 42 -9.67 -15.64 -16.23
C ILE A 42 -8.26 -15.95 -16.76
N GLY A 43 -7.93 -17.24 -16.89
CA GLY A 43 -6.63 -17.70 -17.42
C GLY A 43 -5.49 -17.63 -16.40
N ILE A 44 -5.78 -17.67 -15.10
CA ILE A 44 -4.78 -17.76 -14.03
C ILE A 44 -4.81 -19.14 -13.39
N GLU A 45 -3.64 -19.65 -12.96
CA GLU A 45 -3.58 -20.93 -12.25
C GLU A 45 -4.38 -20.89 -10.94
N ALA A 46 -5.25 -21.87 -10.73
CA ALA A 46 -6.14 -21.93 -9.57
C ALA A 46 -6.17 -23.31 -8.86
N GLN A 47 -5.45 -24.33 -9.38
CA GLN A 47 -5.48 -25.68 -8.78
C GLN A 47 -4.91 -25.73 -7.36
N ASP A 48 -3.98 -24.87 -7.03
CA ASP A 48 -3.39 -24.73 -5.71
C ASP A 48 -4.04 -23.61 -4.85
N ALA A 49 -5.17 -23.06 -5.31
CA ALA A 49 -5.88 -22.01 -4.61
C ALA A 49 -6.32 -22.47 -3.21
N PRO A 50 -6.02 -21.72 -2.15
CA PRO A 50 -6.51 -22.02 -0.82
C PRO A 50 -8.05 -22.05 -0.81
N GLN A 51 -8.62 -23.12 -0.29
CA GLN A 51 -10.05 -23.26 -0.08
C GLN A 51 -10.36 -22.98 1.38
N ILE A 52 -11.11 -21.90 1.63
CA ILE A 52 -11.28 -21.34 2.97
C ILE A 52 -12.74 -21.08 3.35
N SER A 53 -12.99 -20.95 4.65
CA SER A 53 -14.13 -20.24 5.19
C SER A 53 -13.66 -19.11 6.08
N ALA A 54 -13.69 -17.89 5.58
CA ALA A 54 -13.31 -16.72 6.38
C ALA A 54 -14.23 -16.55 7.60
N LYS A 55 -15.52 -16.89 7.46
CA LYS A 55 -16.49 -16.83 8.55
C LYS A 55 -16.16 -17.78 9.69
N ASN A 56 -15.71 -18.99 9.37
CA ASN A 56 -15.44 -20.04 10.36
C ASN A 56 -13.94 -20.18 10.70
N GLY A 57 -13.09 -19.33 10.12
CA GLY A 57 -11.64 -19.37 10.34
C GLY A 57 -10.93 -20.60 9.73
N ILE A 58 -11.54 -21.26 8.74
CA ILE A 58 -10.98 -22.46 8.11
C ILE A 58 -9.91 -22.06 7.09
N ASN A 59 -8.71 -22.68 7.20
CA ASN A 59 -7.58 -22.52 6.27
C ASN A 59 -7.10 -21.06 6.05
N ILE A 60 -7.31 -20.16 6.99
CA ILE A 60 -6.84 -18.77 6.89
C ILE A 60 -5.32 -18.68 6.83
N GLU A 61 -4.62 -19.51 7.63
CA GLU A 61 -3.15 -19.61 7.59
C GLU A 61 -2.62 -19.96 6.20
N ALA A 62 -3.32 -20.81 5.44
CA ALA A 62 -2.93 -21.17 4.07
C ALA A 62 -2.90 -19.94 3.13
N VAL A 63 -3.82 -18.98 3.32
CA VAL A 63 -3.82 -17.73 2.55
C VAL A 63 -2.61 -16.88 2.91
N LEU A 64 -2.29 -16.73 4.19
CA LEU A 64 -1.13 -15.96 4.65
C LEU A 64 0.18 -16.56 4.13
N GLU A 65 0.32 -17.89 4.18
CA GLU A 65 1.46 -18.60 3.59
C GLU A 65 1.57 -18.39 2.08
N GLN A 66 0.44 -18.40 1.37
CA GLN A 66 0.42 -18.12 -0.08
C GLN A 66 0.87 -16.68 -0.39
N ILE A 67 0.45 -15.70 0.41
CA ILE A 67 0.91 -14.32 0.27
C ILE A 67 2.44 -14.27 0.38
N VAL A 68 3.01 -14.86 1.42
CA VAL A 68 4.46 -14.87 1.63
C VAL A 68 5.21 -15.57 0.49
N LYS A 69 4.65 -16.65 -0.07
CA LYS A 69 5.29 -17.44 -1.12
C LYS A 69 5.15 -16.81 -2.51
N LYS A 70 3.98 -16.24 -2.84
CA LYS A 70 3.63 -15.81 -4.20
C LYS A 70 3.80 -14.32 -4.43
N ILE A 71 3.64 -13.48 -3.40
CA ILE A 71 3.75 -12.03 -3.55
C ILE A 71 5.18 -11.62 -3.20
N PRO A 72 5.94 -11.04 -4.16
CA PRO A 72 7.29 -10.57 -3.88
C PRO A 72 7.28 -9.41 -2.89
N ALA A 73 8.35 -9.31 -2.10
CA ALA A 73 8.54 -8.17 -1.21
C ALA A 73 8.61 -6.85 -2.00
N PRO A 74 8.18 -5.72 -1.41
CA PRO A 74 8.30 -4.42 -2.05
C PRO A 74 9.76 -4.14 -2.45
N LYS A 75 9.95 -3.61 -3.67
CA LYS A 75 11.26 -3.19 -4.15
C LYS A 75 11.58 -1.79 -3.65
N GLY A 76 12.85 -1.48 -3.50
CA GLY A 76 13.34 -0.15 -3.11
C GLY A 76 14.69 -0.23 -2.39
N ASP A 77 15.41 0.88 -2.39
CA ASP A 77 16.68 1.02 -1.68
C ASP A 77 16.51 2.04 -0.52
N ALA A 78 16.63 1.55 0.70
CA ALA A 78 16.54 2.38 1.91
C ALA A 78 17.64 3.46 2.01
N LYS A 79 18.74 3.33 1.26
CA LYS A 79 19.85 4.29 1.23
C LYS A 79 19.74 5.30 0.08
N ALA A 80 18.83 5.10 -0.86
CA ALA A 80 18.57 6.05 -1.94
C ALA A 80 17.96 7.37 -1.40
N PRO A 81 17.97 8.46 -2.18
CA PRO A 81 17.22 9.65 -1.84
C PRO A 81 15.75 9.34 -1.59
N LEU A 82 15.17 9.94 -0.55
CA LEU A 82 13.79 9.70 -0.17
C LEU A 82 12.82 10.01 -1.33
N ALA A 83 11.97 9.06 -1.64
CA ALA A 83 10.84 9.22 -2.55
C ALA A 83 9.62 8.48 -1.95
N ALA A 84 8.67 9.25 -1.43
CA ALA A 84 7.44 8.74 -0.84
C ALA A 84 6.22 9.30 -1.56
N LEU A 85 5.27 8.44 -1.89
CA LEU A 85 4.03 8.82 -2.56
C LEU A 85 2.94 9.09 -1.53
N ILE A 86 2.34 10.27 -1.58
CA ILE A 86 1.18 10.63 -0.76
C ILE A 86 -0.06 9.98 -1.37
N PHE A 87 -0.78 9.17 -0.60
CA PHE A 87 -2.04 8.57 -1.05
C PHE A 87 -3.26 9.09 -0.29
N ASP A 88 -3.08 9.73 0.87
CA ASP A 88 -4.14 10.37 1.63
C ASP A 88 -3.56 11.39 2.62
N SER A 89 -4.42 12.25 3.17
CA SER A 89 -4.07 13.14 4.27
C SER A 89 -5.31 13.50 5.09
N ILE A 90 -5.13 13.62 6.40
CA ILE A 90 -6.18 14.07 7.32
C ILE A 90 -5.70 15.24 8.15
N TYR A 91 -6.63 16.04 8.63
CA TYR A 91 -6.34 17.11 9.59
C TYR A 91 -6.66 16.65 11.01
N ASP A 92 -5.68 16.77 11.88
CA ASP A 92 -5.80 16.55 13.32
C ASP A 92 -5.61 17.88 14.07
N ALA A 93 -6.48 18.17 15.01
CA ALA A 93 -6.46 19.45 15.76
C ALA A 93 -5.17 19.66 16.60
N TYR A 94 -4.50 18.58 16.97
CA TYR A 94 -3.30 18.60 17.81
C TYR A 94 -2.01 18.41 17.01
N LYS A 95 -2.03 17.54 16.00
CA LYS A 95 -0.85 17.17 15.20
C LYS A 95 -0.73 17.95 13.89
N GLY A 96 -1.74 18.72 13.52
CA GLY A 96 -1.84 19.35 12.20
C GLY A 96 -2.20 18.34 11.12
N VAL A 97 -1.67 18.51 9.93
CA VAL A 97 -1.90 17.57 8.84
C VAL A 97 -1.07 16.30 9.05
N ILE A 98 -1.75 15.16 9.05
CA ILE A 98 -1.14 13.84 9.06
C ILE A 98 -1.16 13.33 7.62
N VAL A 99 -0.01 13.09 7.05
CA VAL A 99 0.16 12.65 5.66
C VAL A 99 0.34 11.13 5.63
N PHE A 100 -0.46 10.44 4.83
CA PHE A 100 -0.35 9.00 4.61
C PHE A 100 0.44 8.75 3.35
N CYS A 101 1.51 7.99 3.47
CA CYS A 101 2.45 7.79 2.36
C CYS A 101 2.98 6.37 2.28
N ARG A 102 3.37 6.00 1.07
CA ARG A 102 4.15 4.80 0.77
C ARG A 102 5.57 5.20 0.44
N ILE A 103 6.53 4.69 1.20
CA ILE A 103 7.94 4.91 0.93
C ILE A 103 8.39 4.00 -0.21
N LYS A 104 8.78 4.58 -1.32
CA LYS A 104 9.26 3.83 -2.49
C LYS A 104 10.78 3.69 -2.46
N GLU A 105 11.47 4.75 -2.07
CA GLU A 105 12.92 4.81 -1.95
C GLU A 105 13.33 5.62 -0.71
N GLY A 106 14.48 5.32 -0.15
CA GLY A 106 15.05 6.07 0.96
C GLY A 106 14.46 5.73 2.31
N THR A 107 14.74 6.61 3.27
CA THR A 107 14.30 6.50 4.66
C THR A 107 13.93 7.88 5.18
N VAL A 108 12.86 7.97 5.95
CA VAL A 108 12.41 9.18 6.64
C VAL A 108 12.25 8.92 8.13
N LYS A 109 12.70 9.86 8.94
CA LYS A 109 12.62 9.80 10.40
C LYS A 109 12.34 11.17 10.99
N LYS A 110 12.06 11.24 12.27
CA LYS A 110 11.96 12.50 13.01
C LYS A 110 13.19 13.38 12.77
N GLY A 111 12.97 14.66 12.49
CA GLY A 111 14.02 15.64 12.21
C GLY A 111 14.44 15.71 10.75
N THR A 112 14.00 14.79 9.88
CA THR A 112 14.26 14.90 8.44
C THR A 112 13.56 16.13 7.88
N LYS A 113 14.30 16.96 7.13
CA LYS A 113 13.67 18.05 6.35
C LYS A 113 13.15 17.47 5.06
N ILE A 114 11.84 17.51 4.91
CA ILE A 114 11.14 16.99 3.73
C ILE A 114 10.63 18.14 2.85
N ARG A 115 10.56 17.85 1.55
CA ARG A 115 9.99 18.76 0.56
C ARG A 115 8.85 18.05 -0.19
N MET A 116 7.72 18.73 -0.33
CA MET A 116 6.64 18.36 -1.23
C MET A 116 7.02 18.79 -2.65
N MET A 117 7.19 17.87 -3.58
CA MET A 117 7.75 18.21 -4.90
C MET A 117 6.79 19.04 -5.77
N ALA A 118 5.47 18.84 -5.64
CA ALA A 118 4.50 19.61 -6.44
C ALA A 118 4.27 21.03 -5.90
N THR A 119 4.31 21.24 -4.59
CA THR A 119 4.05 22.56 -3.97
C THR A 119 5.32 23.29 -3.59
N GLY A 120 6.45 22.59 -3.44
CA GLY A 120 7.71 23.15 -2.96
C GLY A 120 7.74 23.42 -1.46
N ALA A 121 6.69 23.06 -0.71
CA ALA A 121 6.64 23.24 0.73
C ALA A 121 7.70 22.40 1.41
N VAL A 122 8.46 23.01 2.33
CA VAL A 122 9.54 22.38 3.09
C VAL A 122 9.17 22.39 4.56
N GLU A 123 9.23 21.23 5.21
CA GLU A 123 8.87 21.07 6.61
C GLU A 123 9.80 20.07 7.29
N GLU A 124 9.95 20.20 8.61
CA GLU A 124 10.69 19.23 9.41
C GLU A 124 9.76 18.18 9.98
N VAL A 125 10.09 16.91 9.83
CA VAL A 125 9.32 15.77 10.35
C VAL A 125 9.31 15.76 11.86
N VAL A 126 8.12 15.77 12.44
CA VAL A 126 7.90 15.71 13.90
C VAL A 126 7.75 14.26 14.38
N GLU A 127 6.98 13.46 13.66
CA GLU A 127 6.73 12.06 13.99
C GLU A 127 6.53 11.25 12.71
N VAL A 128 6.98 10.01 12.72
CA VAL A 128 6.65 8.99 11.73
C VAL A 128 6.10 7.77 12.43
N GLY A 129 5.28 6.98 11.72
CA GLY A 129 4.72 5.75 12.26
C GLY A 129 3.98 4.96 11.21
N TYR A 130 3.45 3.82 11.62
CA TYR A 130 2.67 2.92 10.78
C TYR A 130 1.29 2.67 11.37
N PHE A 131 0.43 2.00 10.60
CA PHE A 131 -0.96 1.75 10.98
C PHE A 131 -1.09 0.41 11.71
N GLY A 132 -1.59 0.44 12.92
CA GLY A 132 -2.09 -0.72 13.65
C GLY A 132 -3.60 -0.88 13.47
N ALA A 133 -4.18 -1.86 14.14
CA ALA A 133 -5.62 -2.08 14.13
C ALA A 133 -6.33 -0.94 14.89
N GLY A 134 -6.84 0.04 14.14
CA GLY A 134 -7.56 1.19 14.68
C GLY A 134 -6.71 2.23 15.41
N GLN A 135 -5.38 2.21 15.23
CA GLN A 135 -4.48 3.16 15.90
C GLN A 135 -3.25 3.47 15.05
N PHE A 136 -2.67 4.64 15.30
CA PHE A 136 -1.36 5.02 14.79
C PHE A 136 -0.26 4.54 15.76
N ILE A 137 0.78 3.89 15.23
CA ILE A 137 1.89 3.38 16.01
C ILE A 137 3.15 4.14 15.62
N PRO A 138 3.65 5.05 16.47
CA PRO A 138 4.92 5.74 16.22
C PRO A 138 6.08 4.75 16.10
N CYS A 139 7.05 5.08 15.25
CA CYS A 139 8.27 4.29 15.08
C CYS A 139 9.46 5.24 14.87
N ASP A 140 10.67 4.68 14.87
CA ASP A 140 11.90 5.47 14.73
C ASP A 140 12.07 5.99 13.31
N GLU A 141 11.74 5.16 12.30
CA GLU A 141 11.88 5.50 10.90
C GLU A 141 10.90 4.72 10.02
N LEU A 142 10.62 5.26 8.82
CA LEU A 142 9.99 4.55 7.71
C LEU A 142 11.00 4.42 6.58
N SER A 143 11.19 3.23 6.05
CA SER A 143 12.12 2.95 4.96
C SER A 143 11.42 2.36 3.73
N ALA A 144 12.14 2.26 2.62
CA ALA A 144 11.65 1.75 1.35
C ALA A 144 10.84 0.46 1.49
N GLY A 145 9.64 0.45 0.93
CA GLY A 145 8.66 -0.64 1.01
C GLY A 145 7.61 -0.47 2.11
N MET A 146 7.81 0.41 3.09
CA MET A 146 6.86 0.64 4.17
C MET A 146 5.73 1.59 3.76
N VAL A 147 4.57 1.37 4.36
CA VAL A 147 3.41 2.28 4.31
C VAL A 147 3.20 2.82 5.72
N GLY A 148 3.05 4.13 5.84
CA GLY A 148 2.89 4.75 7.14
C GLY A 148 2.41 6.20 7.04
N TYR A 149 2.59 6.93 8.13
CA TYR A 149 2.21 8.33 8.23
C TYR A 149 3.40 9.21 8.64
N ILE A 150 3.31 10.46 8.25
CA ILE A 150 4.26 11.52 8.60
C ILE A 150 3.48 12.70 9.17
N THR A 151 3.95 13.27 10.28
CA THR A 151 3.51 14.58 10.77
C THR A 151 4.68 15.55 10.71
N ALA A 152 4.43 16.77 10.25
CA ALA A 152 5.46 17.79 10.07
C ALA A 152 4.95 19.20 10.40
N SER A 153 3.99 19.31 11.30
CA SER A 153 3.35 20.59 11.65
C SER A 153 2.76 21.39 10.49
N ILE A 154 2.41 20.70 9.40
CA ILE A 154 1.81 21.30 8.22
C ILE A 154 0.45 21.86 8.59
N LYS A 155 0.22 23.15 8.32
CA LYS A 155 -1.00 23.85 8.74
C LYS A 155 -2.13 23.73 7.72
N ASN A 156 -1.79 23.63 6.45
CA ASN A 156 -2.78 23.59 5.36
C ASN A 156 -2.76 22.24 4.66
N VAL A 157 -3.90 21.59 4.57
CA VAL A 157 -4.07 20.34 3.79
C VAL A 157 -3.73 20.56 2.29
N SER A 158 -3.91 21.76 1.78
CA SER A 158 -3.55 22.13 0.40
C SER A 158 -2.07 21.98 0.08
N ASP A 159 -1.21 21.98 1.11
CA ASP A 159 0.24 21.79 0.94
C ASP A 159 0.60 20.31 0.75
N THR A 160 -0.34 19.40 1.03
CA THR A 160 -0.19 17.94 0.89
C THR A 160 -1.18 17.42 -0.13
N ARG A 161 -0.81 17.40 -1.40
CA ARG A 161 -1.69 16.89 -2.46
C ARG A 161 -1.56 15.38 -2.57
N VAL A 162 -2.70 14.69 -2.64
CA VAL A 162 -2.72 13.26 -2.99
C VAL A 162 -2.09 13.06 -4.37
N GLY A 163 -1.16 12.11 -4.44
CA GLY A 163 -0.37 11.86 -5.65
C GLY A 163 0.93 12.65 -5.73
N ASP A 164 1.19 13.58 -4.79
CA ASP A 164 2.49 14.26 -4.71
C ASP A 164 3.57 13.34 -4.12
N THR A 165 4.82 13.71 -4.39
CA THR A 165 6.01 13.03 -3.87
C THR A 165 6.63 13.85 -2.75
N ILE A 166 6.91 13.18 -1.63
CA ILE A 166 7.76 13.69 -0.56
C ILE A 166 9.19 13.25 -0.83
N THR A 167 10.13 14.19 -0.78
CA THR A 167 11.57 13.90 -0.87
C THR A 167 12.34 14.54 0.28
N ASP A 168 13.60 14.17 0.45
CA ASP A 168 14.50 14.82 1.38
C ASP A 168 14.96 16.18 0.81
N ASP A 169 14.84 17.26 1.56
CA ASP A 169 15.21 18.60 1.10
C ASP A 169 16.71 18.77 0.89
N GLU A 170 17.52 18.10 1.69
CA GLU A 170 18.98 18.16 1.59
C GLU A 170 19.55 17.24 0.51
N ARG A 171 18.85 16.13 0.24
CA ARG A 171 19.23 15.12 -0.75
C ARG A 171 17.99 14.69 -1.58
N PRO A 172 17.47 15.58 -2.43
CA PRO A 172 16.23 15.29 -3.15
C PRO A 172 16.40 14.19 -4.20
N CYS A 173 15.32 13.43 -4.44
CA CYS A 173 15.24 12.54 -5.60
C CYS A 173 15.17 13.36 -6.89
N SER A 174 15.61 12.76 -8.01
CA SER A 174 15.73 13.44 -9.29
C SER A 174 14.38 13.75 -9.93
N GLU A 175 13.39 12.88 -9.73
CA GLU A 175 12.08 12.95 -10.37
C GLU A 175 10.97 12.60 -9.37
N PRO A 176 9.78 13.22 -9.50
CA PRO A 176 8.64 12.81 -8.72
C PRO A 176 8.16 11.41 -9.11
N LEU A 177 7.61 10.69 -8.14
CA LEU A 177 6.96 9.41 -8.41
C LEU A 177 5.73 9.61 -9.32
N PRO A 178 5.38 8.62 -10.17
CA PRO A 178 4.12 8.66 -10.88
C PRO A 178 2.96 8.81 -9.90
N GLY A 179 2.29 9.96 -9.96
CA GLY A 179 1.14 10.25 -9.12
C GLY A 179 -0.16 9.67 -9.71
N TYR A 180 -1.26 9.90 -9.00
CA TYR A 180 -2.57 9.55 -9.51
C TYR A 180 -2.91 10.42 -10.73
N LYS A 181 -3.46 9.81 -11.78
CA LYS A 181 -4.02 10.58 -12.91
C LYS A 181 -5.17 11.42 -12.40
N LYS A 182 -5.21 12.69 -12.78
CA LYS A 182 -6.42 13.51 -12.55
C LYS A 182 -7.58 12.86 -13.28
N VAL A 183 -8.63 12.55 -12.56
CA VAL A 183 -9.92 12.11 -13.12
C VAL A 183 -10.64 13.32 -13.68
#